data_eb842a4216a3296cfbcc8e5d59c94931
#
_entry.id   eb842a4216a3296cfbcc8e5d59c94931
#
_cell.length_a   1.000
_cell.length_b   1.000
_cell.length_c   1.000
_cell.angle_alpha   90.00
_cell.angle_beta   90.00
_cell.angle_gamma   90.00
#
_symmetry.space_group_name_H-M   'P 1'
#
loop_
_entity.id
_entity.type
_entity.pdbx_description
1 polymer ?
#
loop_
_entity_poly.entity_id
_entity_poly.type
_entity_poly.pdbx_seq_one_letter_code
_entity_poly.pdbx_strand_id
1 'polypeptide(L)'
;YDDDHIILIMADDIAHNERNPLQGVIRRELDGENLYEDVHIDYQLGDLTLNDLKQILTGEPSEAYPVTLGSSVNDNVLFFWSGHGTQQGWKWKETENLNADFARPMFSAMKFRKMFAIIETCYSGGVAQDCTDIPGLLMMTAANPYETSKADAFDNELQVYLSNTFTSSILSQLESHPKTVIRDLYLHAFDKTNGSHVM
;
A
#
# COMPACT_ATOMS: atom_id res chain seq x y z
N TYR A 1 13.47 -7.23 0.66
CA TYR A 1 13.98 -6.38 1.76
C TYR A 1 14.05 -7.26 3.00
N ASP A 2 15.06 -7.02 3.85
CA ASP A 2 15.12 -7.59 5.19
C ASP A 2 14.20 -6.79 6.12
N ASP A 3 13.73 -7.36 7.22
CA ASP A 3 12.74 -6.74 8.11
C ASP A 3 13.18 -5.36 8.62
N ASP A 4 14.46 -5.18 8.92
CA ASP A 4 15.06 -3.90 9.32
C ASP A 4 14.95 -2.79 8.26
N HIS A 5 14.54 -3.13 7.02
CA HIS A 5 14.34 -2.20 5.91
C HIS A 5 12.87 -2.06 5.52
N ILE A 6 11.95 -2.53 6.36
CA ILE A 6 10.51 -2.43 6.17
C ILE A 6 9.93 -1.56 7.28
N ILE A 7 9.10 -0.60 6.93
CA ILE A 7 8.29 0.17 7.89
C ILE A 7 6.85 -0.22 7.66
N LEU A 8 6.23 -0.82 8.66
CA LEU A 8 4.83 -1.23 8.61
C LEU A 8 3.97 -0.28 9.46
N ILE A 9 3.07 0.43 8.78
CA ILE A 9 2.05 1.28 9.40
C ILE A 9 0.69 0.62 9.17
N MET A 10 0.01 0.23 10.22
CA MET A 10 -1.31 -0.42 10.12
C MET A 10 -2.41 0.39 10.78
N ALA A 11 -3.62 0.29 10.24
CA ALA A 11 -4.79 1.01 10.75
C ALA A 11 -5.14 0.58 12.19
N ASP A 12 -5.07 -0.71 12.45
CA ASP A 12 -5.23 -1.34 13.77
C ASP A 12 -4.52 -2.69 13.78
N ASP A 13 -4.65 -3.42 14.87
CA ASP A 13 -4.28 -4.84 14.92
C ASP A 13 -5.43 -5.67 14.33
N ILE A 14 -5.47 -5.74 13.00
CA ILE A 14 -6.54 -6.41 12.25
C ILE A 14 -6.72 -7.87 12.68
N ALA A 15 -5.64 -8.57 12.97
CA ALA A 15 -5.69 -9.97 13.38
C ALA A 15 -6.46 -10.18 14.70
N HIS A 16 -6.36 -9.22 15.63
CA HIS A 16 -7.01 -9.27 16.93
C HIS A 16 -8.23 -8.33 17.04
N ASN A 17 -8.63 -7.70 15.93
CA ASN A 17 -9.86 -6.92 15.91
C ASN A 17 -11.08 -7.79 16.24
N GLU A 18 -12.00 -7.29 17.07
CA GLU A 18 -13.20 -8.03 17.50
C GLU A 18 -14.08 -8.53 16.33
N ARG A 19 -13.98 -7.89 15.17
CA ARG A 19 -14.70 -8.26 13.95
C ARG A 19 -14.00 -9.34 13.14
N ASN A 20 -12.74 -9.67 13.47
CA ASN A 20 -12.06 -10.78 12.83
C ASN A 20 -12.60 -12.10 13.39
N PRO A 21 -13.28 -12.92 12.59
CA PRO A 21 -13.86 -14.18 13.05
C PRO A 21 -12.80 -15.22 13.43
N LEU A 22 -11.57 -15.10 12.92
CA LEU A 22 -10.42 -15.96 13.25
C LEU A 22 -9.36 -15.14 13.99
N GLN A 23 -9.52 -14.99 15.30
CA GLN A 23 -8.62 -14.19 16.14
C GLN A 23 -7.15 -14.63 15.99
N GLY A 24 -6.27 -13.66 15.73
CA GLY A 24 -4.84 -13.88 15.54
C GLY A 24 -4.47 -14.42 14.15
N VAL A 25 -5.41 -14.53 13.22
CA VAL A 25 -5.17 -15.10 11.89
C VAL A 25 -5.53 -14.12 10.79
N ILE A 26 -4.61 -13.90 9.87
CA ILE A 26 -4.83 -13.20 8.59
C ILE A 26 -4.47 -14.15 7.45
N ARG A 27 -5.38 -14.33 6.51
CA ARG A 27 -5.19 -15.16 5.32
C ARG A 27 -5.47 -14.36 4.06
N ARG A 28 -4.78 -14.67 2.99
CA ARG A 28 -5.02 -14.11 1.65
C ARG A 28 -5.92 -14.99 0.78
N GLU A 29 -5.96 -16.28 1.09
CA GLU A 29 -6.68 -17.30 0.32
C GLU A 29 -7.47 -18.20 1.25
N LEU A 30 -8.51 -18.82 0.69
CA LEU A 30 -9.23 -19.91 1.37
C LEU A 30 -8.21 -21.01 1.73
N ASP A 31 -8.24 -21.47 2.95
CA ASP A 31 -7.30 -22.47 3.48
C ASP A 31 -5.80 -22.06 3.44
N GLY A 32 -5.51 -20.78 3.22
CA GLY A 32 -4.15 -20.22 3.24
C GLY A 32 -3.51 -20.26 4.62
N GLU A 33 -2.19 -20.12 4.63
CA GLU A 33 -1.41 -19.98 5.85
C GLU A 33 -1.73 -18.66 6.59
N ASN A 34 -1.41 -18.62 7.89
CA ASN A 34 -1.49 -17.39 8.66
C ASN A 34 -0.32 -16.46 8.29
N LEU A 35 -0.64 -15.34 7.67
CA LEU A 35 0.35 -14.33 7.25
C LEU A 35 0.72 -13.34 8.36
N TYR A 36 0.11 -13.47 9.55
CA TYR A 36 0.29 -12.52 10.64
C TYR A 36 1.28 -13.01 11.71
N GLU A 37 1.77 -14.23 11.60
CA GLU A 37 2.74 -14.80 12.53
C GLU A 37 4.06 -14.01 12.43
N ASP A 38 4.58 -13.56 13.58
CA ASP A 38 5.81 -12.77 13.71
C ASP A 38 5.82 -11.40 13.00
N VAL A 39 4.65 -10.86 12.61
CA VAL A 39 4.57 -9.51 12.03
C VAL A 39 4.84 -8.45 13.09
N HIS A 40 5.83 -7.59 12.82
CA HIS A 40 6.12 -6.40 13.62
C HIS A 40 5.46 -5.16 13.01
N ILE A 41 4.64 -4.46 13.80
CA ILE A 41 4.01 -3.19 13.41
C ILE A 41 4.81 -2.05 14.04
N ASP A 42 5.42 -1.19 13.22
CA ASP A 42 6.22 -0.06 13.69
C ASP A 42 5.34 1.06 14.23
N TYR A 43 4.21 1.33 13.55
CA TYR A 43 3.30 2.40 13.94
C TYR A 43 1.84 2.02 13.76
N GLN A 44 1.01 2.44 14.72
CA GLN A 44 -0.44 2.40 14.59
C GLN A 44 -0.91 3.68 13.87
N LEU A 45 -1.65 3.54 12.76
CA LEU A 45 -2.16 4.68 11.98
C LEU A 45 -3.04 5.59 12.84
N GLY A 46 -3.76 5.04 13.81
CA GLY A 46 -4.61 5.79 14.74
C GLY A 46 -3.87 6.89 15.48
N ASP A 47 -2.60 6.67 15.81
CA ASP A 47 -1.75 7.57 16.59
C ASP A 47 -1.03 8.61 15.70
N LEU A 48 -1.09 8.48 14.38
CA LEU A 48 -0.36 9.33 13.45
C LEU A 48 -1.28 10.33 12.75
N THR A 49 -0.75 11.51 12.46
CA THR A 49 -1.28 12.45 11.48
C THR A 49 -0.60 12.27 10.12
N LEU A 50 -1.11 12.90 9.06
CA LEU A 50 -0.41 12.93 7.76
C LEU A 50 0.96 13.62 7.85
N ASN A 51 1.12 14.60 8.75
CA ASN A 51 2.43 15.23 8.98
C ASN A 51 3.41 14.27 9.65
N ASP A 52 2.93 13.39 10.54
CA ASP A 52 3.76 12.34 11.14
C ASP A 52 4.19 11.32 10.09
N LEU A 53 3.29 10.90 9.19
CA LEU A 53 3.65 10.07 8.04
C LEU A 53 4.76 10.72 7.21
N LYS A 54 4.62 12.02 6.89
CA LYS A 54 5.64 12.75 6.15
C LYS A 54 6.97 12.76 6.92
N GLN A 55 6.96 12.97 8.24
CA GLN A 55 8.16 12.95 9.08
C GLN A 55 8.82 11.56 9.09
N ILE A 56 8.05 10.48 9.19
CA ILE A 56 8.55 9.10 9.12
C ILE A 56 9.23 8.84 7.77
N LEU A 57 8.67 9.35 6.68
CA LEU A 57 9.17 9.10 5.32
C LEU A 57 10.33 10.02 4.90
N THR A 58 10.52 11.18 5.54
CA THR A 58 11.47 12.20 5.09
C THR A 58 12.44 12.69 6.18
N GLY A 59 12.15 12.38 7.45
CA GLY A 59 12.90 12.88 8.61
C GLY A 59 13.98 11.93 9.09
N GLU A 60 14.70 12.40 10.09
CA GLU A 60 15.66 11.58 10.84
C GLU A 60 14.97 10.94 12.06
N PRO A 61 15.48 9.81 12.56
CA PRO A 61 14.96 9.19 13.78
C PRO A 61 14.94 10.14 14.97
N SER A 62 13.91 10.06 15.77
CA SER A 62 13.74 10.87 16.99
C SER A 62 13.03 10.05 18.07
N GLU A 63 12.89 10.59 19.29
CA GLU A 63 12.14 9.93 20.35
C GLU A 63 10.68 9.67 19.96
N ALA A 64 10.05 10.61 19.22
CA ALA A 64 8.68 10.47 18.75
C ALA A 64 8.55 9.53 17.54
N TYR A 65 9.59 9.45 16.69
CA TYR A 65 9.63 8.61 15.49
C TYR A 65 10.94 7.84 15.45
N PRO A 66 11.06 6.75 16.25
CA PRO A 66 12.31 5.97 16.35
C PRO A 66 12.67 5.25 15.05
N VAL A 67 11.67 4.90 14.25
CA VAL A 67 11.85 4.25 12.94
C VAL A 67 11.46 5.24 11.85
N THR A 68 12.40 5.54 10.94
CA THR A 68 12.15 6.39 9.78
C THR A 68 12.72 5.73 8.54
N LEU A 69 12.27 6.14 7.35
CA LEU A 69 12.70 5.54 6.10
C LEU A 69 14.23 5.63 5.91
N GLY A 70 14.86 6.71 6.32
CA GLY A 70 16.32 6.86 6.30
C GLY A 70 16.98 6.70 4.91
N SER A 71 16.19 6.68 3.84
CA SER A 71 16.69 6.47 2.48
C SER A 71 17.47 7.68 1.96
N SER A 72 18.40 7.42 1.04
CA SER A 72 19.23 8.41 0.36
C SER A 72 18.93 8.44 -1.15
N VAL A 73 19.56 9.36 -1.86
CA VAL A 73 19.49 9.46 -3.32
C VAL A 73 20.11 8.26 -4.05
N ASN A 74 20.74 7.33 -3.34
CA ASN A 74 21.32 6.10 -3.90
C ASN A 74 20.42 4.88 -3.72
N ASP A 75 19.35 4.98 -2.92
CA ASP A 75 18.52 3.86 -2.53
C ASP A 75 17.30 3.70 -3.42
N ASN A 76 16.83 2.47 -3.58
CA ASN A 76 15.55 2.20 -4.17
C ASN A 76 14.51 2.02 -3.07
N VAL A 77 13.34 2.61 -3.25
CA VAL A 77 12.23 2.54 -2.31
C VAL A 77 11.05 1.84 -2.96
N LEU A 78 10.42 0.92 -2.23
CA LEU A 78 9.10 0.40 -2.52
C LEU A 78 8.11 1.06 -1.54
N PHE A 79 7.10 1.71 -2.07
CA PHE A 79 6.00 2.27 -1.30
C PHE A 79 4.73 1.48 -1.63
N PHE A 80 4.11 0.89 -0.63
CA PHE A 80 2.86 0.15 -0.78
C PHE A 80 1.78 0.80 0.08
N TRP A 81 0.64 1.11 -0.54
CA TRP A 81 -0.51 1.67 0.15
C TRP A 81 -1.75 0.85 -0.19
N SER A 82 -2.42 0.34 0.84
CA SER A 82 -3.68 -0.40 0.68
C SER A 82 -4.74 0.12 1.63
N GLY A 83 -5.95 0.32 1.12
CA GLY A 83 -7.07 0.78 1.93
C GLY A 83 -8.22 1.31 1.09
N HIS A 84 -9.06 2.12 1.73
CA HIS A 84 -10.14 2.81 1.03
C HIS A 84 -9.62 4.03 0.27
N GLY A 85 -10.39 4.46 -0.74
CA GLY A 85 -10.15 5.68 -1.50
C GLY A 85 -11.45 6.36 -1.89
N THR A 86 -11.37 7.65 -2.10
CA THR A 86 -12.45 8.52 -2.56
C THR A 86 -11.95 9.38 -3.72
N GLN A 87 -12.85 10.11 -4.37
CA GLN A 87 -12.46 11.12 -5.37
C GLN A 87 -11.60 12.25 -4.78
N GLN A 88 -11.60 12.43 -3.45
CA GLN A 88 -10.79 13.43 -2.75
C GLN A 88 -9.40 12.92 -2.35
N GLY A 89 -9.10 11.63 -2.54
CA GLY A 89 -7.80 11.04 -2.23
C GLY A 89 -7.87 9.67 -1.57
N TRP A 90 -6.71 9.16 -1.21
CA TRP A 90 -6.56 7.90 -0.48
C TRP A 90 -6.94 8.10 0.98
N LYS A 91 -7.79 7.25 1.51
CA LYS A 91 -8.32 7.40 2.87
C LYS A 91 -7.21 7.17 3.89
N TRP A 92 -6.93 8.19 4.71
CA TRP A 92 -6.01 8.11 5.84
C TRP A 92 -6.73 7.67 7.10
N LYS A 93 -7.77 8.41 7.47
CA LYS A 93 -8.68 8.10 8.58
C LYS A 93 -10.13 8.33 8.14
N GLU A 94 -11.07 8.12 9.04
CA GLU A 94 -12.49 8.26 8.76
C GLU A 94 -12.83 9.57 8.03
N THR A 95 -12.28 10.68 8.51
CA THR A 95 -12.57 12.03 8.02
C THR A 95 -11.42 12.69 7.27
N GLU A 96 -10.30 11.99 7.04
CA GLU A 96 -9.09 12.55 6.44
C GLU A 96 -8.63 11.73 5.24
N ASN A 97 -8.24 12.40 4.17
CA ASN A 97 -7.69 11.78 2.97
C ASN A 97 -6.30 12.32 2.67
N LEU A 98 -5.41 11.46 2.23
CA LEU A 98 -4.16 11.84 1.58
C LEU A 98 -4.51 12.21 0.14
N ASN A 99 -4.63 13.51 -0.10
CA ASN A 99 -4.93 14.08 -1.42
C ASN A 99 -3.65 14.46 -2.18
N ALA A 100 -3.80 14.91 -3.43
CA ALA A 100 -2.67 15.29 -4.27
C ALA A 100 -1.85 16.47 -3.69
N ASP A 101 -2.50 17.44 -3.05
CA ASP A 101 -1.84 18.59 -2.45
C ASP A 101 -0.89 18.19 -1.29
N PHE A 102 -1.17 17.07 -0.64
CA PHE A 102 -0.30 16.51 0.39
C PHE A 102 0.69 15.47 -0.20
N ALA A 103 0.23 14.56 -1.04
CA ALA A 103 1.04 13.48 -1.59
C ALA A 103 2.23 13.99 -2.41
N ARG A 104 1.98 14.95 -3.30
CA ARG A 104 3.01 15.48 -4.18
C ARG A 104 4.19 16.12 -3.42
N PRO A 105 4.00 17.07 -2.49
CA PRO A 105 5.11 17.59 -1.70
C PRO A 105 5.75 16.56 -0.77
N MET A 106 5.00 15.56 -0.28
CA MET A 106 5.54 14.47 0.51
C MET A 106 6.51 13.62 -0.33
N PHE A 107 6.07 13.09 -1.48
CA PHE A 107 6.93 12.28 -2.36
C PHE A 107 8.12 13.08 -2.92
N SER A 108 7.93 14.38 -3.21
CA SER A 108 9.01 15.25 -3.68
C SER A 108 10.09 15.51 -2.61
N ALA A 109 9.74 15.41 -1.33
CA ALA A 109 10.68 15.59 -0.22
C ALA A 109 11.44 14.30 0.16
N MET A 110 10.93 13.13 -0.25
CA MET A 110 11.60 11.85 -0.01
C MET A 110 12.89 11.76 -0.82
N LYS A 111 13.89 11.06 -0.26
CA LYS A 111 15.18 10.83 -0.93
C LYS A 111 15.19 9.40 -1.49
N PHE A 112 15.36 9.24 -2.78
CA PHE A 112 15.50 7.93 -3.44
C PHE A 112 16.19 8.09 -4.79
N ARG A 113 16.82 7.02 -5.25
CA ARG A 113 17.30 6.89 -6.64
C ARG A 113 16.14 6.56 -7.56
N LYS A 114 15.33 5.58 -7.16
CA LYS A 114 14.07 5.18 -7.80
C LYS A 114 13.09 4.77 -6.73
N MET A 115 11.84 5.15 -6.88
CA MET A 115 10.74 4.68 -6.06
C MET A 115 9.69 4.03 -6.93
N PHE A 116 9.25 2.83 -6.54
CA PHE A 116 8.09 2.17 -7.10
C PHE A 116 6.96 2.22 -6.07
N ALA A 117 5.88 2.90 -6.40
CA ALA A 117 4.71 3.02 -5.54
C ALA A 117 3.56 2.17 -6.09
N ILE A 118 3.02 1.29 -5.27
CA ILE A 118 1.87 0.43 -5.57
C ILE A 118 0.71 0.89 -4.70
N ILE A 119 -0.41 1.27 -5.33
CA ILE A 119 -1.53 1.89 -4.64
C ILE A 119 -2.81 1.08 -4.87
N GLU A 120 -3.26 0.39 -3.83
CA GLU A 120 -4.50 -0.39 -3.81
C GLU A 120 -5.62 0.38 -3.11
N THR A 121 -6.24 1.31 -3.81
CA THR A 121 -7.45 2.01 -3.33
C THR A 121 -8.43 2.26 -4.48
N CYS A 122 -9.69 2.48 -4.14
CA CYS A 122 -10.64 3.09 -5.07
C CYS A 122 -10.12 4.47 -5.50
N TYR A 123 -10.35 4.88 -6.75
CA TYR A 123 -9.95 6.17 -7.31
C TYR A 123 -8.44 6.47 -7.20
N SER A 124 -7.61 5.42 -7.08
CA SER A 124 -6.18 5.54 -6.77
C SER A 124 -5.40 6.38 -7.78
N GLY A 125 -5.77 6.36 -9.04
CA GLY A 125 -5.17 7.19 -10.09
C GLY A 125 -5.36 8.68 -9.89
N GLY A 126 -6.38 9.12 -9.10
CA GLY A 126 -6.67 10.54 -8.88
C GLY A 126 -5.53 11.31 -8.22
N VAL A 127 -4.88 10.72 -7.22
CA VAL A 127 -3.68 11.30 -6.59
C VAL A 127 -2.43 11.03 -7.42
N ALA A 128 -2.33 9.83 -7.99
CA ALA A 128 -1.15 9.40 -8.73
C ALA A 128 -0.87 10.27 -9.96
N GLN A 129 -1.90 10.69 -10.69
CA GLN A 129 -1.73 11.54 -11.89
C GLN A 129 -1.02 12.87 -11.60
N ASP A 130 -1.17 13.43 -10.39
CA ASP A 130 -0.53 14.68 -9.98
C ASP A 130 0.92 14.48 -9.49
N CYS A 131 1.42 13.23 -9.46
CA CYS A 131 2.78 12.87 -9.06
C CYS A 131 3.65 12.36 -10.21
N THR A 132 3.13 12.33 -11.44
CA THR A 132 3.79 11.68 -12.60
C THR A 132 5.09 12.33 -13.06
N ASP A 133 5.34 13.58 -12.72
CA ASP A 133 6.54 14.34 -13.08
C ASP A 133 7.61 14.36 -11.98
N ILE A 134 7.40 13.65 -10.86
CA ILE A 134 8.42 13.53 -9.81
C ILE A 134 9.55 12.61 -10.31
N PRO A 135 10.80 13.12 -10.40
CA PRO A 135 11.91 12.35 -10.95
C PRO A 135 12.18 11.06 -10.17
N GLY A 136 12.26 9.95 -10.87
CA GLY A 136 12.56 8.64 -10.27
C GLY A 136 11.38 7.92 -9.62
N LEU A 137 10.21 8.56 -9.51
CA LEU A 137 8.98 7.94 -9.04
C LEU A 137 8.24 7.26 -10.20
N LEU A 138 7.84 6.01 -9.98
CA LEU A 138 6.88 5.29 -10.81
C LEU A 138 5.75 4.81 -9.92
N MET A 139 4.51 5.07 -10.30
CA MET A 139 3.32 4.61 -9.58
C MET A 139 2.55 3.59 -10.41
N MET A 140 2.01 2.58 -9.76
CA MET A 140 1.06 1.62 -10.32
C MET A 140 -0.18 1.61 -9.41
N THR A 141 -1.36 1.83 -9.99
CA THR A 141 -2.60 2.02 -9.22
C THR A 141 -3.66 1.01 -9.62
N ALA A 142 -4.44 0.54 -8.65
CA ALA A 142 -5.49 -0.47 -8.83
C ALA A 142 -6.69 0.02 -9.66
N ALA A 143 -6.87 1.32 -9.75
CA ALA A 143 -8.02 1.94 -10.42
C ALA A 143 -7.64 3.28 -11.03
N ASN A 144 -8.36 3.70 -12.07
CA ASN A 144 -8.25 5.05 -12.61
C ASN A 144 -8.92 6.09 -11.67
N PRO A 145 -8.83 7.42 -11.97
CA PRO A 145 -9.38 8.46 -11.11
C PRO A 145 -10.90 8.44 -10.92
N TYR A 146 -11.65 7.66 -11.71
CA TYR A 146 -13.11 7.73 -11.80
C TYR A 146 -13.84 6.46 -11.40
N GLU A 147 -13.11 5.44 -10.91
CA GLU A 147 -13.68 4.14 -10.59
C GLU A 147 -13.19 3.57 -9.27
N THR A 148 -13.86 2.54 -8.80
CA THR A 148 -13.49 1.79 -7.59
C THR A 148 -12.63 0.58 -7.95
N SER A 149 -11.62 0.27 -7.13
CA SER A 149 -10.96 -1.04 -7.15
C SER A 149 -11.90 -2.14 -6.65
N LYS A 150 -11.53 -3.40 -6.85
CA LYS A 150 -12.40 -4.55 -6.57
C LYS A 150 -11.77 -5.51 -5.58
N ALA A 151 -12.59 -5.93 -4.63
CA ALA A 151 -12.28 -7.02 -3.72
C ALA A 151 -12.28 -8.38 -4.45
N ASP A 152 -11.55 -9.34 -3.90
CA ASP A 152 -11.35 -10.69 -4.45
C ASP A 152 -11.38 -11.74 -3.34
N ALA A 153 -11.47 -13.03 -3.73
CA ALA A 153 -11.43 -14.17 -2.84
C ALA A 153 -12.48 -14.07 -1.71
N PHE A 154 -13.76 -14.04 -2.08
CA PHE A 154 -14.84 -14.02 -1.09
C PHE A 154 -14.94 -15.36 -0.35
N ASP A 155 -14.78 -15.30 0.98
CA ASP A 155 -14.97 -16.45 1.86
C ASP A 155 -16.45 -16.54 2.27
N ASN A 156 -17.11 -17.61 1.84
CA ASN A 156 -18.54 -17.82 2.15
C ASN A 156 -18.81 -18.23 3.61
N GLU A 157 -17.83 -18.80 4.30
CA GLU A 157 -17.96 -19.18 5.70
C GLU A 157 -17.79 -17.96 6.62
N LEU A 158 -16.75 -17.19 6.36
CA LEU A 158 -16.43 -15.98 7.13
C LEU A 158 -17.22 -14.75 6.68
N GLN A 159 -17.87 -14.79 5.50
CA GLN A 159 -18.61 -13.67 4.89
C GLN A 159 -17.76 -12.42 4.68
N VAL A 160 -16.47 -12.60 4.33
CA VAL A 160 -15.52 -11.52 4.08
C VAL A 160 -14.74 -11.75 2.78
N TYR A 161 -14.21 -10.68 2.20
CA TYR A 161 -13.20 -10.77 1.15
C TYR A 161 -11.81 -10.87 1.77
N LEU A 162 -10.99 -11.79 1.27
CA LEU A 162 -9.64 -12.04 1.76
C LEU A 162 -8.58 -11.21 1.03
N SER A 163 -8.88 -10.66 -0.15
CA SER A 163 -7.94 -9.94 -0.99
C SER A 163 -8.62 -8.92 -1.90
N ASN A 164 -7.82 -8.29 -2.78
CA ASN A 164 -8.27 -7.41 -3.86
C ASN A 164 -7.68 -7.90 -5.19
N THR A 165 -8.41 -7.73 -6.29
CA THR A 165 -8.01 -8.27 -7.61
C THR A 165 -6.64 -7.76 -8.07
N PHE A 166 -6.36 -6.48 -7.88
CA PHE A 166 -5.07 -5.90 -8.26
C PHE A 166 -3.92 -6.43 -7.41
N THR A 167 -4.05 -6.41 -6.08
CA THR A 167 -3.02 -6.93 -5.17
C THR A 167 -2.77 -8.42 -5.41
N SER A 168 -3.84 -9.24 -5.55
CA SER A 168 -3.72 -10.66 -5.87
C SER A 168 -2.95 -10.89 -7.18
N SER A 169 -3.22 -10.09 -8.21
CA SER A 169 -2.52 -10.21 -9.50
C SER A 169 -1.03 -9.91 -9.38
N ILE A 170 -0.64 -8.87 -8.63
CA ILE A 170 0.75 -8.51 -8.37
C ILE A 170 1.47 -9.62 -7.60
N LEU A 171 0.89 -10.07 -6.49
CA LEU A 171 1.51 -11.07 -5.63
C LEU A 171 1.68 -12.41 -6.36
N SER A 172 0.66 -12.89 -7.08
CA SER A 172 0.75 -14.14 -7.85
C SER A 172 1.84 -14.08 -8.93
N GLN A 173 2.01 -12.94 -9.59
CA GLN A 173 3.10 -12.76 -10.56
C GLN A 173 4.47 -12.77 -9.90
N LEU A 174 4.64 -12.10 -8.76
CA LEU A 174 5.91 -12.04 -8.05
C LEU A 174 6.29 -13.41 -7.45
N GLU A 175 5.34 -14.17 -6.94
CA GLU A 175 5.55 -15.54 -6.43
C GLU A 175 5.97 -16.50 -7.54
N SER A 176 5.26 -16.46 -8.69
CA SER A 176 5.56 -17.32 -9.83
C SER A 176 6.84 -16.91 -10.56
N HIS A 177 7.12 -15.62 -10.60
CA HIS A 177 8.22 -15.01 -11.36
C HIS A 177 8.95 -13.94 -10.53
N PRO A 178 9.71 -14.32 -9.48
CA PRO A 178 10.32 -13.38 -8.53
C PRO A 178 11.36 -12.42 -9.14
N LYS A 179 11.76 -12.65 -10.40
CA LYS A 179 12.67 -11.78 -11.16
C LYS A 179 11.95 -10.98 -12.25
N THR A 180 10.62 -10.89 -12.20
CA THR A 180 9.85 -10.12 -13.17
C THR A 180 10.28 -8.64 -13.15
N VAL A 181 10.30 -8.01 -14.32
CA VAL A 181 10.56 -6.56 -14.39
C VAL A 181 9.25 -5.79 -14.26
N ILE A 182 9.31 -4.55 -13.81
CA ILE A 182 8.11 -3.73 -13.51
C ILE A 182 7.18 -3.63 -14.72
N ARG A 183 7.71 -3.54 -15.95
CA ARG A 183 6.88 -3.52 -17.15
C ARG A 183 6.01 -4.78 -17.28
N ASP A 184 6.61 -5.95 -17.06
CA ASP A 184 5.92 -7.23 -17.22
C ASP A 184 4.95 -7.46 -16.06
N LEU A 185 5.30 -6.96 -14.84
CA LEU A 185 4.40 -6.91 -13.69
C LEU A 185 3.17 -6.04 -14.00
N TYR A 186 3.37 -4.85 -14.59
CA TYR A 186 2.28 -3.97 -15.01
C TYR A 186 1.36 -4.64 -16.04
N LEU A 187 1.94 -5.25 -17.09
CA LEU A 187 1.16 -5.93 -18.13
C LEU A 187 0.36 -7.10 -17.56
N HIS A 188 0.93 -7.85 -16.62
CA HIS A 188 0.22 -8.91 -15.92
C HIS A 188 -0.93 -8.35 -15.06
N ALA A 189 -0.65 -7.35 -14.23
CA ALA A 189 -1.67 -6.70 -13.41
C ALA A 189 -2.79 -6.10 -14.26
N PHE A 190 -2.46 -5.44 -15.38
CA PHE A 190 -3.43 -4.89 -16.32
C PHE A 190 -4.34 -5.98 -16.93
N ASP A 191 -3.79 -7.15 -17.29
CA ASP A 191 -4.54 -8.27 -17.86
C ASP A 191 -5.41 -8.99 -16.82
N LYS A 192 -4.92 -9.12 -15.58
CA LYS A 192 -5.54 -9.94 -14.54
C LYS A 192 -6.46 -9.18 -13.58
N THR A 193 -6.32 -7.86 -13.48
CA THR A 193 -7.21 -7.06 -12.63
C THR A 193 -8.56 -6.90 -13.30
N ASN A 194 -9.58 -7.56 -12.75
CA ASN A 194 -10.92 -7.51 -13.29
C ASN A 194 -11.77 -6.44 -12.57
N GLY A 195 -12.50 -5.64 -13.36
CA GLY A 195 -13.49 -4.69 -12.86
C GLY A 195 -12.95 -3.32 -12.47
N SER A 196 -11.63 -3.07 -12.67
CA SER A 196 -11.00 -1.75 -12.63
C SER A 196 -9.83 -1.69 -13.61
N HIS A 197 -9.33 -0.47 -13.90
CA HIS A 197 -8.26 -0.24 -14.86
C HIS A 197 -6.98 0.16 -14.15
N VAL A 198 -6.00 -0.73 -14.21
CA VAL A 198 -4.65 -0.47 -13.68
C VAL A 198 -3.99 0.65 -14.47
N MET A 199 -3.42 1.61 -13.77
CA MET A 199 -2.67 2.73 -14.34
C MET A 199 -1.21 2.70 -13.88
#